data_137ac1faae61e263c0521e90abecbe87
#
_entry.id   137ac1faae61e263c0521e90abecbe87
#
_cell.length_a   1.000
_cell.length_b   1.000
_cell.length_c   1.000
_cell.angle_alpha   90.00
_cell.angle_beta   90.00
_cell.angle_gamma   90.00
#
_symmetry.space_group_name_H-M   'P 1'
#
loop_
_entity.id
_entity.type
_entity.pdbx_description
1 polymer ?
#
loop_
_entity_poly.entity_id
_entity_poly.type
_entity_poly.pdbx_seq_one_letter_code
_entity_poly.pdbx_strand_id
1 'polypeptide(L)'
;MKMRKIIFAITIPVLFVFAGCKTPAQSKFEWPCFHGPDRTNKSKETGLAQKWPDEGPELILTIEGLGEGFSSVSIADGLLFTAGMENDQPFVCAFDLKGKLIWKRPSGGKWSTSAPWASSYIGPRSTPTYDNGIIYFLGEMGLLAAFEARTGKPKWEVDLAQEYDAMPTEYGYSESVIIEGNNLYVRPAGKKGHQVCLDKNTGKLIWATTEIPGVEGYTSAVVADHGGYHHVIGGSSICYYGVDSKTGKLLWKVDVVNQQECNISDAVFYNGYVFIGSGYGLGSMLYKLNVSGKEIKPEKIWQSSLMDNHHGGIIFHDGYVYGSGSKARGWFCLDFMTGDQKWRAGNDEGCITFADGMLYTLDQRGTMRLVRATPEKYEVAGEFKLPSGGKGMYWAHPVICDKRLYIRHADKIFVYDIS
;
A
#
# COMPACT_ATOMS: atom_id res chain seq x y z
N MET A 1 50.72 -41.26 65.56
CA MET A 1 49.56 -41.79 64.90
C MET A 1 48.66 -40.58 64.51
N LYS A 2 48.74 -40.08 63.21
CA LYS A 2 48.04 -38.88 62.76
C LYS A 2 46.83 -39.33 62.01
N MET A 3 45.62 -39.05 62.53
CA MET A 3 44.37 -39.26 61.86
C MET A 3 44.16 -38.18 60.75
N ARG A 4 44.01 -38.61 59.48
CA ARG A 4 43.59 -37.81 58.39
C ARG A 4 42.04 -37.73 58.34
N LYS A 5 41.50 -36.53 58.48
CA LYS A 5 40.09 -36.26 58.23
C LYS A 5 39.85 -36.16 56.69
N ILE A 6 38.99 -37.04 56.16
CA ILE A 6 38.51 -37.00 54.78
C ILE A 6 37.27 -36.15 54.80
N ILE A 7 37.28 -34.97 54.01
CA ILE A 7 36.13 -34.16 53.81
C ILE A 7 35.51 -34.58 52.44
N PHE A 8 34.30 -35.10 52.52
CA PHE A 8 33.47 -35.33 51.30
C PHE A 8 32.81 -34.04 50.89
N ALA A 9 33.15 -33.52 49.70
CA ALA A 9 32.44 -32.42 49.07
C ALA A 9 31.26 -33.00 48.29
N ILE A 10 30.06 -32.64 48.69
CA ILE A 10 28.81 -32.99 47.97
C ILE A 10 28.58 -31.87 46.95
N THR A 11 28.79 -32.16 45.68
CA THR A 11 28.43 -31.28 44.55
C THR A 11 26.97 -31.53 44.19
N ILE A 12 26.10 -30.55 44.44
CA ILE A 12 24.69 -30.56 44.00
C ILE A 12 24.67 -29.98 42.57
N PRO A 13 24.17 -30.74 41.57
CA PRO A 13 24.03 -30.18 40.24
C PRO A 13 22.83 -29.20 40.21
N VAL A 14 23.09 -27.91 39.91
CA VAL A 14 22.04 -26.93 39.63
C VAL A 14 21.55 -27.19 38.24
N LEU A 15 20.34 -27.72 38.12
CA LEU A 15 19.63 -27.90 36.85
C LEU A 15 19.08 -26.53 36.44
N PHE A 16 19.73 -25.87 35.45
CA PHE A 16 19.16 -24.70 34.78
C PHE A 16 18.05 -25.18 33.86
N VAL A 17 16.80 -25.00 34.28
CA VAL A 17 15.65 -25.13 33.40
C VAL A 17 15.62 -23.87 32.52
N PHE A 18 16.13 -23.98 31.29
CA PHE A 18 15.87 -22.98 30.24
C PHE A 18 14.37 -23.04 29.91
N ALA A 19 13.61 -22.09 30.42
CA ALA A 19 12.28 -21.82 29.93
C ALA A 19 12.43 -21.35 28.46
N GLY A 20 12.24 -22.28 27.53
CA GLY A 20 12.22 -21.97 26.10
C GLY A 20 11.13 -20.93 25.85
N CYS A 21 11.51 -19.70 25.57
CA CYS A 21 10.64 -18.70 25.02
C CYS A 21 10.13 -19.26 23.69
N LYS A 22 8.88 -19.75 23.65
CA LYS A 22 8.24 -20.12 22.39
C LYS A 22 8.15 -18.87 21.54
N THR A 23 8.97 -18.79 20.51
CA THR A 23 8.77 -17.81 19.43
C THR A 23 7.32 -17.93 18.96
N PRO A 24 6.55 -16.85 18.86
CA PRO A 24 5.21 -16.92 18.28
C PRO A 24 5.32 -17.60 16.92
N ALA A 25 4.40 -18.50 16.61
CA ALA A 25 4.33 -19.11 15.28
C ALA A 25 4.30 -17.98 14.26
N GLN A 26 5.30 -17.93 13.37
CA GLN A 26 5.38 -16.95 12.31
C GLN A 26 4.17 -17.19 11.40
N SER A 27 3.40 -16.14 11.10
CA SER A 27 2.28 -16.25 10.17
C SER A 27 2.78 -16.82 8.84
N LYS A 28 2.00 -17.71 8.25
CA LYS A 28 2.32 -18.30 6.94
C LYS A 28 2.22 -17.26 5.82
N PHE A 29 1.41 -16.23 6.04
CA PHE A 29 1.16 -15.16 5.10
C PHE A 29 1.60 -13.82 5.68
N GLU A 30 2.08 -12.95 4.82
CA GLU A 30 2.49 -11.59 5.14
C GLU A 30 1.89 -10.61 4.13
N TRP A 31 1.67 -9.38 4.58
CA TRP A 31 1.27 -8.24 3.75
C TRP A 31 2.28 -7.11 3.98
N PRO A 32 3.51 -7.23 3.47
CA PRO A 32 4.66 -6.44 3.93
C PRO A 32 4.65 -4.99 3.45
N CYS A 33 3.78 -4.62 2.50
CA CYS A 33 3.72 -3.28 1.94
C CYS A 33 2.33 -2.97 1.38
N PHE A 34 2.14 -1.74 0.94
CA PHE A 34 0.93 -1.30 0.25
C PHE A 34 0.64 -2.21 -0.96
N HIS A 35 -0.60 -2.68 -1.08
CA HIS A 35 -1.09 -3.63 -2.08
C HIS A 35 -0.46 -5.03 -2.01
N GLY A 36 0.18 -5.38 -0.87
CA GLY A 36 0.70 -6.72 -0.62
C GLY A 36 2.04 -7.03 -1.30
N PRO A 37 2.53 -8.28 -1.18
CA PRO A 37 3.89 -8.63 -1.59
C PRO A 37 4.16 -8.44 -3.08
N ASP A 38 3.15 -8.62 -3.93
CA ASP A 38 3.25 -8.46 -5.39
C ASP A 38 2.72 -7.09 -5.87
N ARG A 39 2.30 -6.21 -4.97
CA ARG A 39 1.68 -4.91 -5.25
C ARG A 39 0.50 -4.95 -6.21
N THR A 40 -0.24 -6.03 -6.17
CA THR A 40 -1.43 -6.28 -7.00
C THR A 40 -2.74 -6.11 -6.22
N ASN A 41 -2.64 -5.79 -4.94
CA ASN A 41 -3.76 -5.72 -3.98
C ASN A 41 -4.55 -7.04 -3.88
N LYS A 42 -3.82 -8.16 -4.02
CA LYS A 42 -4.36 -9.52 -3.99
C LYS A 42 -3.67 -10.34 -2.91
N SER A 43 -4.45 -10.93 -2.00
CA SER A 43 -3.95 -11.97 -1.10
C SER A 43 -3.91 -13.32 -1.82
N LYS A 44 -2.86 -14.10 -1.53
CA LYS A 44 -2.72 -15.48 -2.02
C LYS A 44 -3.40 -16.50 -1.12
N GLU A 45 -4.09 -16.05 -0.08
CA GLU A 45 -4.77 -16.93 0.85
C GLU A 45 -5.99 -17.59 0.21
N THR A 46 -6.27 -18.80 0.67
CA THR A 46 -7.39 -19.63 0.25
C THR A 46 -8.07 -20.26 1.47
N GLY A 47 -9.28 -20.79 1.28
CA GLY A 47 -10.10 -21.32 2.35
C GLY A 47 -10.66 -20.21 3.25
N LEU A 48 -10.99 -19.07 2.62
CA LEU A 48 -11.67 -17.95 3.25
C LEU A 48 -13.19 -18.10 3.10
N ALA A 49 -13.93 -17.46 3.99
CA ALA A 49 -15.40 -17.46 3.94
C ALA A 49 -15.90 -16.92 2.59
N GLN A 50 -16.70 -17.74 1.89
CA GLN A 50 -17.28 -17.42 0.58
C GLN A 50 -18.66 -16.75 0.69
N LYS A 51 -19.16 -16.59 1.92
CA LYS A 51 -20.39 -15.90 2.29
C LYS A 51 -20.28 -15.43 3.74
N TRP A 52 -20.75 -14.23 4.03
CA TRP A 52 -20.84 -13.73 5.40
C TRP A 52 -22.25 -13.89 5.97
N PRO A 53 -22.42 -14.02 7.30
CA PRO A 53 -23.70 -13.84 7.98
C PRO A 53 -24.27 -12.42 7.74
N ASP A 54 -25.55 -12.24 8.06
CA ASP A 54 -26.23 -10.94 7.89
C ASP A 54 -25.60 -9.81 8.74
N GLU A 55 -25.01 -10.17 9.89
CA GLU A 55 -24.29 -9.26 10.77
C GLU A 55 -22.83 -8.99 10.32
N GLY A 56 -22.37 -9.65 9.27
CA GLY A 56 -20.98 -9.64 8.82
C GLY A 56 -20.08 -10.65 9.56
N PRO A 57 -18.79 -10.67 9.28
CA PRO A 57 -17.81 -11.51 9.98
C PRO A 57 -17.58 -11.03 11.42
N GLU A 58 -17.11 -11.92 12.28
CA GLU A 58 -16.84 -11.61 13.68
C GLU A 58 -15.75 -10.54 13.84
N LEU A 59 -16.04 -9.45 14.56
CA LEU A 59 -15.04 -8.44 14.97
C LEU A 59 -14.24 -8.99 16.15
N ILE A 60 -13.00 -9.43 15.90
CA ILE A 60 -12.16 -10.11 16.90
C ILE A 60 -11.19 -9.15 17.63
N LEU A 61 -10.92 -7.97 17.06
CA LEU A 61 -10.00 -7.00 17.65
C LEU A 61 -10.29 -5.59 17.14
N THR A 62 -10.18 -4.61 18.02
CA THR A 62 -10.10 -3.19 17.66
C THR A 62 -8.81 -2.60 18.24
N ILE A 63 -7.98 -2.00 17.39
CA ILE A 63 -6.77 -1.27 17.79
C ILE A 63 -7.10 0.21 17.73
N GLU A 64 -6.75 0.96 18.77
CA GLU A 64 -7.05 2.39 18.90
C GLU A 64 -5.76 3.21 19.13
N GLY A 65 -5.84 4.53 19.11
CA GLY A 65 -4.72 5.43 19.38
C GLY A 65 -3.87 5.73 18.13
N LEU A 66 -4.48 5.64 16.95
CA LEU A 66 -3.84 5.98 15.68
C LEU A 66 -4.02 7.44 15.29
N GLY A 67 -5.00 8.12 15.88
CA GLY A 67 -5.35 9.48 15.50
C GLY A 67 -5.82 9.58 14.04
N GLU A 68 -5.55 10.72 13.42
CA GLU A 68 -5.97 11.00 12.05
C GLU A 68 -5.01 10.39 11.03
N GLY A 69 -5.52 10.10 9.81
CA GLY A 69 -4.73 9.61 8.67
C GLY A 69 -5.42 8.51 7.87
N PHE A 70 -4.82 8.19 6.72
CA PHE A 70 -5.34 7.27 5.72
C PHE A 70 -4.36 6.15 5.37
N SER A 71 -3.24 6.04 6.10
CA SER A 71 -2.29 4.94 5.96
C SER A 71 -3.02 3.61 6.13
N SER A 72 -2.84 2.67 5.22
CA SER A 72 -3.27 1.29 5.42
C SER A 72 -2.33 0.58 6.41
N VAL A 73 -2.42 -0.73 6.52
CA VAL A 73 -1.53 -1.52 7.37
C VAL A 73 -0.59 -2.37 6.53
N SER A 74 0.61 -2.59 7.04
CA SER A 74 1.47 -3.69 6.60
C SER A 74 1.67 -4.67 7.76
N ILE A 75 1.78 -5.96 7.42
CA ILE A 75 1.84 -7.05 8.40
C ILE A 75 2.99 -7.97 8.00
N ALA A 76 3.99 -8.06 8.87
CA ALA A 76 5.15 -8.93 8.66
C ALA A 76 5.85 -9.21 9.99
N ASP A 77 6.55 -10.32 10.05
CA ASP A 77 7.37 -10.73 11.22
C ASP A 77 6.58 -10.74 12.56
N GLY A 78 5.25 -11.03 12.50
CA GLY A 78 4.36 -11.03 13.64
C GLY A 78 4.01 -9.65 14.19
N LEU A 79 4.23 -8.59 13.42
CA LEU A 79 3.92 -7.21 13.74
C LEU A 79 3.00 -6.58 12.70
N LEU A 80 2.25 -5.59 13.14
CA LEU A 80 1.43 -4.72 12.30
C LEU A 80 2.02 -3.32 12.33
N PHE A 81 2.22 -2.72 11.15
CA PHE A 81 2.75 -1.37 11.00
C PHE A 81 1.74 -0.47 10.30
N THR A 82 1.65 0.77 10.75
CA THR A 82 0.82 1.82 10.14
C THR A 82 1.37 3.19 10.52
N ALA A 83 0.71 4.25 10.05
CA ALA A 83 1.04 5.61 10.43
C ALA A 83 -0.22 6.39 10.81
N GLY A 84 -0.08 7.42 11.61
CA GLY A 84 -1.18 8.25 12.06
C GLY A 84 -0.70 9.60 12.54
N MET A 85 -1.61 10.41 13.07
CA MET A 85 -1.30 11.72 13.60
C MET A 85 -2.11 12.03 14.87
N GLU A 86 -1.43 12.40 15.95
CA GLU A 86 -2.03 12.87 17.18
C GLU A 86 -1.45 14.24 17.56
N ASN A 87 -2.29 15.15 18.02
CA ASN A 87 -1.86 16.48 18.47
C ASN A 87 -0.96 17.19 17.44
N ASP A 88 -1.30 17.10 16.16
CA ASP A 88 -0.53 17.67 15.05
C ASP A 88 0.87 17.06 14.86
N GLN A 89 1.14 15.89 15.43
CA GLN A 89 2.38 15.18 15.29
C GLN A 89 2.17 13.89 14.49
N PRO A 90 2.61 13.84 13.20
CA PRO A 90 2.58 12.62 12.41
C PRO A 90 3.59 11.60 12.96
N PHE A 91 3.20 10.33 12.91
CA PHE A 91 4.05 9.24 13.38
C PHE A 91 3.86 7.96 12.55
N VAL A 92 4.87 7.12 12.59
CA VAL A 92 4.82 5.70 12.20
C VAL A 92 4.89 4.84 13.46
N CYS A 93 4.18 3.71 13.48
CA CYS A 93 4.11 2.86 14.67
C CYS A 93 4.01 1.37 14.33
N ALA A 94 4.32 0.55 15.32
CA ALA A 94 4.18 -0.90 15.27
C ALA A 94 3.35 -1.40 16.46
N PHE A 95 2.50 -2.38 16.18
CA PHE A 95 1.73 -3.14 17.14
C PHE A 95 2.07 -4.62 17.03
N ASP A 96 1.89 -5.38 18.12
CA ASP A 96 1.77 -6.82 17.97
C ASP A 96 0.40 -7.20 17.38
N LEU A 97 0.23 -8.46 16.95
CA LEU A 97 -1.03 -8.92 16.35
C LEU A 97 -2.18 -9.07 17.37
N LYS A 98 -1.94 -8.73 18.63
CA LYS A 98 -2.97 -8.62 19.69
C LYS A 98 -3.37 -7.17 19.95
N GLY A 99 -2.83 -6.22 19.19
CA GLY A 99 -3.16 -4.79 19.28
C GLY A 99 -2.36 -4.01 20.33
N LYS A 100 -1.34 -4.60 20.93
CA LYS A 100 -0.47 -3.89 21.87
C LYS A 100 0.55 -3.05 21.11
N LEU A 101 0.59 -1.75 21.39
CA LEU A 101 1.60 -0.83 20.86
C LEU A 101 3.01 -1.29 21.31
N ILE A 102 3.90 -1.48 20.34
CA ILE A 102 5.30 -1.84 20.57
C ILE A 102 6.18 -0.59 20.55
N TRP A 103 6.02 0.23 19.52
CA TRP A 103 6.72 1.51 19.41
C TRP A 103 5.95 2.50 18.53
N LYS A 104 6.25 3.80 18.73
CA LYS A 104 5.77 4.93 17.94
C LYS A 104 6.94 5.89 17.71
N ARG A 105 7.11 6.41 16.48
CA ARG A 105 8.18 7.34 16.12
C ARG A 105 7.63 8.49 15.28
N PRO A 106 8.07 9.74 15.51
CA PRO A 106 7.76 10.86 14.63
C PRO A 106 8.14 10.54 13.18
N SER A 107 7.36 11.03 12.22
CA SER A 107 7.58 10.82 10.78
C SER A 107 7.76 12.13 9.99
N GLY A 108 8.18 13.19 10.65
CA GLY A 108 8.44 14.48 10.03
C GLY A 108 7.35 15.52 10.30
N GLY A 109 7.32 16.55 9.45
CA GLY A 109 6.32 17.61 9.53
C GLY A 109 4.93 17.16 9.12
N LYS A 110 3.89 17.81 9.64
CA LYS A 110 2.51 17.59 9.22
C LYS A 110 2.20 18.36 7.94
N TRP A 111 1.43 17.75 7.06
CA TRP A 111 0.72 18.47 6.01
C TRP A 111 -0.44 19.26 6.61
N SER A 112 -0.68 20.47 6.10
CA SER A 112 -1.78 21.33 6.52
C SER A 112 -2.36 22.09 5.34
N THR A 113 -3.63 22.46 5.44
CA THR A 113 -4.34 23.23 4.44
C THR A 113 -5.20 24.30 5.08
N SER A 114 -5.33 25.45 4.39
CA SER A 114 -6.30 26.47 4.71
C SER A 114 -7.66 26.25 4.05
N ALA A 115 -7.78 25.25 3.15
CA ALA A 115 -9.02 24.95 2.45
C ALA A 115 -10.01 24.23 3.38
N PRO A 116 -11.19 24.83 3.70
CA PRO A 116 -12.13 24.25 4.66
C PRO A 116 -12.62 22.85 4.27
N TRP A 117 -12.78 22.61 2.96
CA TRP A 117 -13.22 21.32 2.41
C TRP A 117 -12.19 20.18 2.59
N ALA A 118 -10.92 20.52 2.72
CA ALA A 118 -9.85 19.55 2.91
C ALA A 118 -9.42 19.36 4.37
N SER A 119 -10.07 20.04 5.32
CA SER A 119 -9.74 19.99 6.75
C SER A 119 -9.89 18.61 7.40
N SER A 120 -10.65 17.70 6.76
CA SER A 120 -10.81 16.29 7.19
C SER A 120 -9.82 15.34 6.50
N TYR A 121 -8.91 15.83 5.65
CA TYR A 121 -7.97 15.01 4.87
C TYR A 121 -6.55 15.03 5.47
N ILE A 122 -6.43 15.43 6.72
CA ILE A 122 -5.15 15.52 7.44
C ILE A 122 -4.64 14.16 7.88
N GLY A 123 -3.32 14.07 8.06
CA GLY A 123 -2.61 12.89 8.52
C GLY A 123 -2.03 12.01 7.40
N PRO A 124 -1.11 11.11 7.78
CA PRO A 124 -0.33 10.30 6.85
C PRO A 124 -1.18 9.42 5.92
N ARG A 125 -0.73 9.30 4.68
CA ARG A 125 -1.37 8.50 3.63
C ARG A 125 -0.54 7.29 3.22
N SER A 126 0.80 7.43 3.22
CA SER A 126 1.72 6.34 2.90
C SER A 126 1.52 5.15 3.84
N THR A 127 1.68 3.95 3.32
CA THR A 127 1.71 2.73 4.13
C THR A 127 3.16 2.31 4.35
N PRO A 128 3.58 1.96 5.58
CA PRO A 128 4.93 1.49 5.85
C PRO A 128 5.26 0.25 5.02
N THR A 129 6.49 0.18 4.49
CA THR A 129 6.99 -1.00 3.77
C THR A 129 7.99 -1.74 4.65
N TYR A 130 7.72 -3.03 4.91
CA TYR A 130 8.61 -3.93 5.63
C TYR A 130 9.52 -4.68 4.65
N ASP A 131 10.81 -4.76 4.98
CA ASP A 131 11.75 -5.67 4.33
C ASP A 131 12.85 -6.10 5.31
N ASN A 132 12.99 -7.42 5.50
CA ASN A 132 14.08 -8.05 6.27
C ASN A 132 14.37 -7.37 7.63
N GLY A 133 13.34 -7.14 8.45
CA GLY A 133 13.49 -6.57 9.80
C GLY A 133 13.59 -5.05 9.83
N ILE A 134 13.43 -4.36 8.70
CA ILE A 134 13.43 -2.90 8.57
C ILE A 134 12.08 -2.42 8.06
N ILE A 135 11.60 -1.30 8.61
CA ILE A 135 10.46 -0.54 8.13
C ILE A 135 10.97 0.71 7.43
N TYR A 136 10.46 0.95 6.24
CA TYR A 136 10.68 2.17 5.45
C TYR A 136 9.37 2.95 5.39
N PHE A 137 9.43 4.24 5.68
CA PHE A 137 8.24 5.07 5.71
C PHE A 137 8.53 6.46 5.14
N LEU A 138 7.65 6.92 4.25
CA LEU A 138 7.66 8.28 3.70
C LEU A 138 6.59 9.11 4.41
N GLY A 139 7.05 10.10 5.17
CA GLY A 139 6.18 11.08 5.83
C GLY A 139 5.58 12.08 4.83
N GLU A 140 4.46 12.67 5.18
CA GLU A 140 3.66 13.53 4.30
C GLU A 140 4.37 14.81 3.82
N MET A 141 5.45 15.22 4.47
CA MET A 141 6.28 16.38 4.06
C MET A 141 7.61 15.97 3.44
N GLY A 142 7.79 14.68 3.10
CA GLY A 142 8.96 14.20 2.34
C GLY A 142 10.10 13.61 3.20
N LEU A 143 9.93 13.47 4.51
CA LEU A 143 10.91 12.75 5.32
C LEU A 143 10.78 11.24 5.06
N LEU A 144 11.76 10.67 4.37
CA LEU A 144 11.89 9.22 4.21
C LEU A 144 12.82 8.68 5.29
N ALA A 145 12.36 7.70 6.05
CA ALA A 145 13.13 7.12 7.14
C ALA A 145 13.06 5.59 7.18
N ALA A 146 14.12 4.99 7.69
CA ALA A 146 14.21 3.54 7.95
C ALA A 146 14.36 3.29 9.45
N PHE A 147 13.62 2.28 9.95
CA PHE A 147 13.59 1.90 11.36
C PHE A 147 13.74 0.40 11.52
N GLU A 148 14.39 -0.04 12.59
CA GLU A 148 14.33 -1.46 12.99
C GLU A 148 12.87 -1.84 13.31
N ALA A 149 12.33 -2.84 12.64
CA ALA A 149 10.92 -3.21 12.73
C ALA A 149 10.44 -3.53 14.15
N ARG A 150 11.28 -4.23 14.94
CA ARG A 150 10.91 -4.66 16.30
C ARG A 150 11.08 -3.60 17.38
N THR A 151 11.94 -2.60 17.17
CA THR A 151 12.31 -1.63 18.22
C THR A 151 11.97 -0.18 17.87
N GLY A 152 11.72 0.09 16.59
CA GLY A 152 11.57 1.44 16.06
C GLY A 152 12.86 2.27 16.15
N LYS A 153 14.03 1.65 16.35
CA LYS A 153 15.29 2.37 16.36
C LYS A 153 15.60 2.89 14.97
N PRO A 154 15.83 4.22 14.80
CA PRO A 154 16.15 4.78 13.50
C PRO A 154 17.47 4.24 12.97
N LYS A 155 17.52 3.99 11.67
CA LYS A 155 18.73 3.56 10.93
C LYS A 155 19.30 4.69 10.11
N TRP A 156 18.47 5.34 9.32
CA TRP A 156 18.80 6.50 8.51
C TRP A 156 17.51 7.25 8.15
N GLU A 157 17.69 8.51 7.75
CA GLU A 157 16.63 9.36 7.22
C GLU A 157 17.17 10.26 6.11
N VAL A 158 16.27 10.64 5.17
CA VAL A 158 16.54 11.55 4.06
C VAL A 158 15.34 12.47 3.90
N ASP A 159 15.56 13.78 3.91
CA ASP A 159 14.53 14.76 3.54
C ASP A 159 14.51 14.87 2.00
N LEU A 160 13.54 14.20 1.38
CA LEU A 160 13.42 14.16 -0.08
C LEU A 160 13.10 15.53 -0.67
N ALA A 161 12.32 16.35 0.04
CA ALA A 161 11.97 17.68 -0.43
C ALA A 161 13.22 18.58 -0.52
N GLN A 162 14.05 18.57 0.50
CA GLN A 162 15.29 19.35 0.54
C GLN A 162 16.35 18.79 -0.42
N GLU A 163 16.59 17.47 -0.39
CA GLU A 163 17.68 16.83 -1.17
C GLU A 163 17.46 16.97 -2.68
N TYR A 164 16.20 16.80 -3.13
CA TYR A 164 15.86 16.79 -4.56
C TYR A 164 15.28 18.10 -5.10
N ASP A 165 15.28 19.20 -4.32
CA ASP A 165 14.65 20.46 -4.68
C ASP A 165 13.20 20.25 -5.11
N ALA A 166 12.45 19.56 -4.25
CA ALA A 166 11.05 19.20 -4.45
C ALA A 166 10.16 19.97 -3.46
N MET A 167 8.89 20.07 -3.82
CA MET A 167 7.87 20.62 -2.92
C MET A 167 6.77 19.56 -2.74
N PRO A 168 6.33 19.30 -1.51
CA PRO A 168 5.13 18.51 -1.29
C PRO A 168 3.96 19.10 -2.07
N THR A 169 3.20 18.24 -2.72
CA THR A 169 2.01 18.62 -3.48
C THR A 169 0.87 19.09 -2.58
N GLU A 170 -0.28 19.43 -3.17
CA GLU A 170 -1.46 19.97 -2.47
C GLU A 170 -1.91 19.12 -1.28
N TYR A 171 -1.68 17.78 -1.31
CA TYR A 171 -2.06 16.87 -0.22
C TYR A 171 -0.87 16.20 0.47
N GLY A 172 0.35 16.66 0.21
CA GLY A 172 1.57 16.05 0.70
C GLY A 172 1.90 14.71 0.03
N TYR A 173 3.01 14.09 0.41
CA TYR A 173 3.42 12.79 -0.12
C TYR A 173 2.50 11.67 0.35
N SER A 174 2.14 10.77 -0.56
CA SER A 174 1.29 9.60 -0.27
C SER A 174 1.85 8.28 -0.81
N GLU A 175 2.94 8.31 -1.58
CA GLU A 175 3.58 7.12 -2.11
C GLU A 175 4.03 6.18 -1.01
N SER A 176 3.74 4.88 -1.18
CA SER A 176 4.30 3.80 -0.37
C SER A 176 5.49 3.22 -1.12
N VAL A 177 6.70 3.38 -0.55
CA VAL A 177 7.96 3.05 -1.24
C VAL A 177 8.08 1.58 -1.61
N ILE A 178 8.84 1.28 -2.67
CA ILE A 178 9.16 -0.09 -3.08
C ILE A 178 10.56 -0.47 -2.63
N ILE A 179 10.69 -1.67 -2.08
CA ILE A 179 11.98 -2.31 -1.82
C ILE A 179 12.11 -3.53 -2.75
N GLU A 180 13.24 -3.59 -3.47
CA GLU A 180 13.58 -4.74 -4.28
C GLU A 180 15.10 -4.99 -4.25
N GLY A 181 15.49 -6.16 -3.78
CA GLY A 181 16.90 -6.44 -3.53
C GLY A 181 17.51 -5.44 -2.56
N ASN A 182 18.51 -4.67 -2.99
CA ASN A 182 19.13 -3.58 -2.22
C ASN A 182 18.59 -2.20 -2.60
N ASN A 183 17.63 -2.12 -3.50
CA ASN A 183 17.10 -0.88 -4.04
C ASN A 183 15.84 -0.45 -3.29
N LEU A 184 15.73 0.84 -3.02
CA LEU A 184 14.53 1.53 -2.61
C LEU A 184 14.15 2.53 -3.71
N TYR A 185 12.94 2.38 -4.25
CA TYR A 185 12.42 3.31 -5.25
C TYR A 185 11.41 4.24 -4.61
N VAL A 186 11.58 5.54 -4.87
CA VAL A 186 10.70 6.60 -4.35
C VAL A 186 10.69 7.79 -5.30
N ARG A 187 9.64 8.59 -5.27
CA ARG A 187 9.43 9.72 -6.16
C ARG A 187 9.39 11.04 -5.39
N PRO A 188 10.52 11.75 -5.26
CA PRO A 188 10.53 13.13 -4.76
C PRO A 188 9.80 14.11 -5.66
N ALA A 189 9.76 13.84 -6.96
CA ALA A 189 9.24 14.73 -8.01
C ALA A 189 9.89 16.12 -8.03
N GLY A 190 11.15 16.19 -7.64
CA GLY A 190 11.95 17.41 -7.59
C GLY A 190 12.79 17.66 -8.85
N LYS A 191 13.35 18.87 -8.94
CA LYS A 191 14.19 19.27 -10.08
C LYS A 191 15.48 18.44 -10.20
N LYS A 192 16.00 17.92 -9.09
CA LYS A 192 17.20 17.10 -9.06
C LYS A 192 16.92 15.60 -9.12
N GLY A 193 15.65 15.20 -9.12
CA GLY A 193 15.22 13.81 -9.19
C GLY A 193 13.70 13.70 -9.11
N HIS A 194 13.08 13.32 -10.21
CA HIS A 194 11.63 13.04 -10.21
C HIS A 194 11.36 11.63 -9.64
N GLN A 195 12.01 10.62 -10.20
CA GLN A 195 12.06 9.26 -9.68
C GLN A 195 13.49 8.94 -9.27
N VAL A 196 13.69 8.38 -8.09
CA VAL A 196 15.03 8.04 -7.61
C VAL A 196 15.10 6.60 -7.11
N CYS A 197 16.31 6.05 -7.17
CA CYS A 197 16.69 4.80 -6.51
C CYS A 197 17.72 5.10 -5.43
N LEU A 198 17.44 4.63 -4.24
CA LEU A 198 18.35 4.74 -3.09
C LEU A 198 18.83 3.33 -2.69
N ASP A 199 20.02 3.25 -2.12
CA ASP A 199 20.45 2.06 -1.38
C ASP A 199 19.61 1.95 -0.10
N LYS A 200 18.85 0.88 0.04
CA LYS A 200 17.91 0.72 1.16
C LYS A 200 18.57 0.68 2.54
N ASN A 201 19.85 0.30 2.61
CA ASN A 201 20.57 0.17 3.88
C ASN A 201 21.11 1.50 4.40
N THR A 202 21.33 2.46 3.49
CA THR A 202 22.02 3.72 3.80
C THR A 202 21.25 4.98 3.44
N GLY A 203 20.19 4.88 2.63
CA GLY A 203 19.45 6.03 2.07
C GLY A 203 20.24 6.80 0.99
N LYS A 204 21.41 6.33 0.57
CA LYS A 204 22.24 7.01 -0.43
C LYS A 204 21.73 6.82 -1.84
N LEU A 205 21.84 7.86 -2.66
CA LEU A 205 21.44 7.87 -4.06
C LEU A 205 22.23 6.85 -4.87
N ILE A 206 21.52 6.03 -5.66
CA ILE A 206 22.09 5.16 -6.71
C ILE A 206 21.92 5.84 -8.08
N TRP A 207 20.69 6.24 -8.41
CA TRP A 207 20.37 7.00 -9.62
C TRP A 207 19.15 7.89 -9.43
N ALA A 208 19.07 8.96 -10.24
CA ALA A 208 17.93 9.88 -10.30
C ALA A 208 17.53 10.13 -11.75
N THR A 209 16.23 10.20 -12.01
CA THR A 209 15.63 10.56 -13.31
C THR A 209 14.99 11.93 -13.19
N THR A 210 15.31 12.83 -14.10
CA THR A 210 14.79 14.21 -14.14
C THR A 210 13.89 14.48 -15.37
N GLU A 211 13.82 13.53 -16.31
CA GLU A 211 13.12 13.70 -17.62
C GLU A 211 11.61 13.49 -17.54
N ILE A 212 11.05 13.17 -16.37
CA ILE A 212 9.63 12.91 -16.18
C ILE A 212 8.91 14.25 -15.92
N PRO A 213 7.91 14.62 -16.74
CA PRO A 213 7.19 15.87 -16.55
C PRO A 213 6.15 15.79 -15.43
N GLY A 214 5.73 16.96 -14.94
CA GLY A 214 4.75 17.11 -13.88
C GLY A 214 5.38 17.12 -12.49
N VAL A 215 4.54 17.30 -11.49
CA VAL A 215 4.89 17.17 -10.07
C VAL A 215 4.58 15.77 -9.58
N GLU A 216 4.72 15.51 -8.29
CA GLU A 216 4.32 14.24 -7.71
C GLU A 216 2.86 13.94 -8.04
N GLY A 217 2.58 12.73 -8.62
CA GLY A 217 1.28 12.10 -8.54
C GLY A 217 1.19 11.34 -7.22
N TYR A 218 0.02 10.90 -6.84
CA TYR A 218 -0.19 10.20 -5.57
C TYR A 218 -0.10 8.68 -5.71
N THR A 219 0.39 8.19 -6.86
CA THR A 219 0.55 6.75 -7.14
C THR A 219 1.70 6.17 -6.34
N SER A 220 1.60 4.91 -5.94
CA SER A 220 2.77 4.10 -5.61
C SER A 220 3.26 3.40 -6.87
N ALA A 221 4.58 3.24 -7.01
CA ALA A 221 5.12 2.57 -8.17
C ALA A 221 4.86 1.05 -8.13
N VAL A 222 4.93 0.40 -9.29
CA VAL A 222 4.97 -1.06 -9.44
C VAL A 222 6.20 -1.46 -10.25
N VAL A 223 6.66 -2.70 -10.12
CA VAL A 223 7.80 -3.22 -10.89
C VAL A 223 7.36 -4.32 -11.83
N ALA A 224 7.98 -4.40 -13.01
CA ALA A 224 7.64 -5.41 -14.01
C ALA A 224 8.75 -5.66 -15.00
N ASP A 225 8.90 -6.92 -15.44
CA ASP A 225 9.82 -7.30 -16.52
C ASP A 225 9.12 -7.19 -17.87
N HIS A 226 9.72 -6.43 -18.80
CA HIS A 226 9.25 -6.35 -20.18
C HIS A 226 10.34 -5.84 -21.12
N GLY A 227 10.41 -6.41 -22.33
CA GLY A 227 11.30 -5.93 -23.38
C GLY A 227 12.79 -5.98 -23.04
N GLY A 228 13.20 -6.89 -22.15
CA GLY A 228 14.57 -7.02 -21.68
C GLY A 228 14.98 -6.03 -20.60
N TYR A 229 14.05 -5.25 -20.08
CA TYR A 229 14.22 -4.34 -18.95
C TYR A 229 13.39 -4.78 -17.75
N HIS A 230 13.89 -4.45 -16.57
CA HIS A 230 13.10 -4.45 -15.34
C HIS A 230 12.66 -3.02 -15.10
N HIS A 231 11.35 -2.77 -15.18
CA HIS A 231 10.77 -1.43 -15.12
C HIS A 231 10.39 -1.06 -13.68
N VAL A 232 10.61 0.20 -13.31
CA VAL A 232 9.84 0.86 -12.26
C VAL A 232 8.78 1.71 -12.95
N ILE A 233 7.51 1.36 -12.76
CA ILE A 233 6.37 2.01 -13.40
C ILE A 233 5.70 2.92 -12.37
N GLY A 234 5.64 4.21 -12.65
CA GLY A 234 5.03 5.22 -11.77
C GLY A 234 4.13 6.18 -12.52
N GLY A 235 3.49 7.07 -11.77
CA GLY A 235 2.66 8.14 -12.33
C GLY A 235 3.03 9.49 -11.72
N SER A 236 3.22 10.51 -12.54
CA SER A 236 3.25 11.91 -12.12
C SER A 236 1.86 12.54 -12.16
N SER A 237 1.75 13.80 -11.81
CA SER A 237 0.48 14.54 -11.91
C SER A 237 -0.15 14.49 -13.30
N ILE A 238 0.66 14.36 -14.38
CA ILE A 238 0.22 14.47 -15.78
C ILE A 238 0.63 13.32 -16.69
N CYS A 239 1.36 12.30 -16.21
CA CYS A 239 1.75 11.17 -17.04
C CYS A 239 1.95 9.90 -16.22
N TYR A 240 1.92 8.74 -16.91
CA TYR A 240 2.50 7.50 -16.41
C TYR A 240 3.73 7.15 -17.23
N TYR A 241 4.69 6.48 -16.60
CA TYR A 241 6.00 6.22 -17.18
C TYR A 241 6.59 4.90 -16.68
N GLY A 242 7.58 4.39 -17.42
CA GLY A 242 8.46 3.33 -16.96
C GLY A 242 9.92 3.72 -17.09
N VAL A 243 10.70 3.53 -16.03
CA VAL A 243 12.15 3.71 -16.04
C VAL A 243 12.86 2.37 -15.85
N ASP A 244 14.06 2.25 -16.39
CA ASP A 244 14.93 1.10 -16.14
C ASP A 244 15.38 1.10 -14.67
N SER A 245 15.04 0.08 -13.93
CA SER A 245 15.35 -0.07 -12.50
C SER A 245 16.85 -0.01 -12.18
N LYS A 246 17.72 -0.35 -13.14
CA LYS A 246 19.18 -0.36 -12.95
C LYS A 246 19.82 0.99 -13.14
N THR A 247 19.28 1.80 -14.07
CA THR A 247 19.95 3.02 -14.53
C THR A 247 19.12 4.30 -14.32
N GLY A 248 17.82 4.17 -14.06
CA GLY A 248 16.89 5.28 -14.00
C GLY A 248 16.53 5.87 -15.38
N LYS A 249 17.03 5.28 -16.48
CA LYS A 249 16.73 5.77 -17.82
C LYS A 249 15.23 5.68 -18.10
N LEU A 250 14.64 6.77 -18.59
CA LEU A 250 13.25 6.78 -19.05
C LEU A 250 13.13 5.85 -20.27
N LEU A 251 12.28 4.83 -20.17
CA LEU A 251 12.04 3.83 -21.21
C LEU A 251 10.81 4.21 -22.06
N TRP A 252 9.77 4.69 -21.42
CA TRP A 252 8.53 5.13 -22.05
C TRP A 252 7.74 6.05 -21.13
N LYS A 253 6.85 6.85 -21.71
CA LYS A 253 5.83 7.61 -21.00
C LYS A 253 4.57 7.75 -21.83
N VAL A 254 3.44 7.95 -21.16
CA VAL A 254 2.14 8.30 -21.76
C VAL A 254 1.53 9.47 -20.99
N ASP A 255 1.01 10.43 -21.71
CA ASP A 255 0.37 11.59 -21.10
C ASP A 255 -1.02 11.18 -20.59
N VAL A 256 -1.30 11.45 -19.31
CA VAL A 256 -2.55 11.18 -18.62
C VAL A 256 -2.86 12.40 -17.76
N VAL A 257 -3.63 13.32 -18.36
CA VAL A 257 -3.94 14.62 -17.75
C VAL A 257 -5.44 14.67 -17.46
N ASN A 258 -5.81 14.58 -16.20
CA ASN A 258 -7.17 14.81 -15.75
C ASN A 258 -7.39 16.28 -15.35
N GLN A 259 -8.63 16.67 -15.03
CA GLN A 259 -9.00 18.04 -14.72
C GLN A 259 -8.27 18.67 -13.53
N GLN A 260 -7.72 17.85 -12.63
CA GLN A 260 -7.00 18.31 -11.43
C GLN A 260 -5.49 18.09 -11.53
N GLU A 261 -4.99 17.59 -12.66
CA GLU A 261 -3.59 17.17 -12.81
C GLU A 261 -3.14 16.29 -11.64
N CYS A 262 -3.95 15.26 -11.32
CA CYS A 262 -3.83 14.47 -10.11
C CYS A 262 -4.07 12.99 -10.42
N ASN A 263 -3.01 12.25 -10.69
CA ASN A 263 -3.05 10.81 -10.87
C ASN A 263 -2.79 10.13 -9.53
N ILE A 264 -3.68 9.24 -9.11
CA ILE A 264 -3.66 8.62 -7.78
C ILE A 264 -3.54 7.10 -7.85
N SER A 265 -4.26 6.46 -8.77
CA SER A 265 -4.29 5.00 -8.88
C SER A 265 -2.97 4.43 -9.39
N ASP A 266 -2.49 3.37 -8.76
CA ASP A 266 -1.34 2.63 -9.27
C ASP A 266 -1.66 2.01 -10.63
N ALA A 267 -0.66 1.93 -11.50
CA ALA A 267 -0.81 1.23 -12.78
C ALA A 267 -0.94 -0.28 -12.56
N VAL A 268 -1.73 -0.94 -13.40
CA VAL A 268 -1.77 -2.41 -13.47
C VAL A 268 -0.98 -2.87 -14.68
N PHE A 269 0.08 -3.64 -14.45
CA PHE A 269 0.88 -4.23 -15.54
C PHE A 269 0.54 -5.71 -15.72
N TYR A 270 0.31 -6.12 -16.98
CA TYR A 270 0.11 -7.52 -17.33
C TYR A 270 0.58 -7.80 -18.76
N ASN A 271 1.53 -8.73 -18.93
CA ASN A 271 2.02 -9.23 -20.23
C ASN A 271 2.35 -8.14 -21.28
N GLY A 272 3.04 -7.07 -20.87
CA GLY A 272 3.40 -5.97 -21.75
C GLY A 272 2.28 -4.95 -21.97
N TYR A 273 1.18 -5.06 -21.24
CA TYR A 273 0.11 -4.06 -21.20
C TYR A 273 0.14 -3.29 -19.89
N VAL A 274 -0.20 -2.00 -19.97
CA VAL A 274 -0.36 -1.12 -18.82
C VAL A 274 -1.78 -0.58 -18.81
N PHE A 275 -2.54 -0.97 -17.82
CA PHE A 275 -3.86 -0.38 -17.56
C PHE A 275 -3.72 0.77 -16.57
N ILE A 276 -4.40 1.87 -16.84
CA ILE A 276 -4.39 3.08 -16.03
C ILE A 276 -5.84 3.49 -15.78
N GLY A 277 -6.19 3.68 -14.51
CA GLY A 277 -7.41 4.37 -14.10
C GLY A 277 -7.07 5.76 -13.62
N SER A 278 -7.75 6.79 -14.10
CA SER A 278 -7.53 8.17 -13.67
C SER A 278 -8.86 8.84 -13.34
N GLY A 279 -8.95 9.38 -12.15
CA GLY A 279 -10.16 9.99 -11.59
C GLY A 279 -10.59 11.27 -12.32
N TYR A 280 -11.50 11.97 -11.69
CA TYR A 280 -12.02 13.27 -12.15
C TYR A 280 -12.71 13.22 -13.52
N GLY A 281 -13.21 12.05 -13.92
CA GLY A 281 -13.94 11.83 -15.17
C GLY A 281 -13.07 11.56 -16.38
N LEU A 282 -11.75 11.37 -16.24
CA LEU A 282 -10.89 10.97 -17.35
C LEU A 282 -11.15 9.52 -17.76
N GLY A 283 -11.38 8.65 -16.78
CA GLY A 283 -11.70 7.26 -17.03
C GLY A 283 -10.51 6.33 -16.99
N SER A 284 -10.60 5.24 -17.74
CA SER A 284 -9.57 4.22 -17.82
C SER A 284 -9.07 4.00 -19.23
N MET A 285 -7.85 3.49 -19.35
CA MET A 285 -7.18 3.27 -20.61
C MET A 285 -6.18 2.11 -20.55
N LEU A 286 -6.01 1.43 -21.67
CA LEU A 286 -5.04 0.37 -21.85
C LEU A 286 -4.00 0.75 -22.88
N TYR A 287 -2.74 0.61 -22.52
CA TYR A 287 -1.62 0.75 -23.43
C TYR A 287 -0.89 -0.59 -23.59
N LYS A 288 -0.47 -0.89 -24.81
CA LYS A 288 0.48 -1.96 -25.13
C LYS A 288 1.88 -1.37 -25.24
N LEU A 289 2.85 -1.98 -24.61
CA LEU A 289 4.25 -1.60 -24.72
C LEU A 289 4.91 -2.39 -25.84
N ASN A 290 4.98 -1.85 -27.04
CA ASN A 290 5.59 -2.49 -28.21
C ASN A 290 7.10 -2.37 -28.13
N VAL A 291 7.82 -3.49 -28.26
CA VAL A 291 9.28 -3.56 -28.16
C VAL A 291 9.87 -3.65 -29.57
N SER A 292 10.83 -2.76 -29.88
CA SER A 292 11.62 -2.79 -31.12
C SER A 292 13.09 -2.55 -30.79
N GLY A 293 13.87 -3.64 -30.75
CA GLY A 293 15.24 -3.59 -30.28
C GLY A 293 15.33 -3.16 -28.82
N LYS A 294 15.91 -1.98 -28.56
CA LYS A 294 16.00 -1.39 -27.20
C LYS A 294 14.96 -0.30 -26.95
N GLU A 295 14.10 -0.04 -27.91
CA GLU A 295 13.06 1.00 -27.82
C GLU A 295 11.74 0.37 -27.38
N ILE A 296 11.02 1.07 -26.51
CA ILE A 296 9.68 0.69 -26.07
C ILE A 296 8.72 1.80 -26.41
N LYS A 297 7.71 1.48 -27.23
CA LYS A 297 6.70 2.44 -27.69
C LYS A 297 5.33 2.07 -27.16
N PRO A 298 4.73 2.89 -26.27
CA PRO A 298 3.34 2.70 -25.87
C PRO A 298 2.39 2.95 -27.04
N GLU A 299 1.43 2.05 -27.20
CA GLU A 299 0.32 2.16 -28.14
C GLU A 299 -0.99 2.09 -27.35
N LYS A 300 -1.84 3.10 -27.49
CA LYS A 300 -3.15 3.11 -26.85
C LYS A 300 -4.06 2.10 -27.56
N ILE A 301 -4.51 1.06 -26.84
CA ILE A 301 -5.41 0.03 -27.34
C ILE A 301 -6.85 0.52 -27.24
N TRP A 302 -7.24 1.04 -26.08
CA TRP A 302 -8.56 1.62 -25.85
C TRP A 302 -8.54 2.69 -24.74
N GLN A 303 -9.58 3.50 -24.69
CA GLN A 303 -9.87 4.44 -23.61
C GLN A 303 -11.39 4.51 -23.41
N SER A 304 -11.82 4.59 -22.16
CA SER A 304 -13.22 4.70 -21.77
C SER A 304 -13.36 5.70 -20.62
N SER A 305 -14.49 6.39 -20.53
CA SER A 305 -14.83 7.24 -19.38
C SER A 305 -15.30 6.43 -18.16
N LEU A 306 -15.43 5.12 -18.30
CA LEU A 306 -15.79 4.22 -17.21
C LEU A 306 -14.63 3.98 -16.26
N MET A 307 -14.95 3.60 -15.01
CA MET A 307 -13.97 3.28 -13.98
C MET A 307 -12.90 4.38 -13.87
N ASP A 308 -13.32 5.64 -13.78
CA ASP A 308 -12.45 6.77 -13.48
C ASP A 308 -11.97 6.65 -12.02
N ASN A 309 -11.11 5.66 -11.77
CA ASN A 309 -10.66 5.31 -10.43
C ASN A 309 -9.88 6.46 -9.81
N HIS A 310 -10.25 6.82 -8.57
CA HIS A 310 -9.65 7.91 -7.84
C HIS A 310 -8.57 7.37 -6.89
N HIS A 311 -8.96 6.76 -5.77
CA HIS A 311 -8.02 6.29 -4.76
C HIS A 311 -8.26 4.83 -4.34
N GLY A 312 -9.22 4.15 -4.95
CA GLY A 312 -9.71 2.87 -4.46
C GLY A 312 -8.92 1.62 -4.85
N GLY A 313 -7.94 1.77 -5.74
CA GLY A 313 -7.21 0.65 -6.31
C GLY A 313 -7.96 -0.07 -7.42
N ILE A 314 -7.25 -0.93 -8.13
CA ILE A 314 -7.74 -1.68 -9.29
C ILE A 314 -7.25 -3.12 -9.17
N ILE A 315 -8.14 -4.10 -9.35
CA ILE A 315 -7.81 -5.52 -9.36
C ILE A 315 -7.87 -6.04 -10.79
N PHE A 316 -6.78 -6.61 -11.27
CA PHE A 316 -6.79 -7.45 -12.46
C PHE A 316 -6.95 -8.92 -12.06
N HIS A 317 -7.96 -9.61 -12.59
CA HIS A 317 -8.19 -11.02 -12.34
C HIS A 317 -8.87 -11.68 -13.53
N ASP A 318 -8.30 -12.80 -14.02
CA ASP A 318 -8.83 -13.66 -15.09
C ASP A 318 -9.28 -12.90 -16.36
N GLY A 319 -8.47 -11.91 -16.80
CA GLY A 319 -8.74 -11.13 -18.01
C GLY A 319 -9.69 -9.95 -17.81
N TYR A 320 -10.10 -9.67 -16.59
CA TYR A 320 -10.98 -8.55 -16.24
C TYR A 320 -10.33 -7.61 -15.24
N VAL A 321 -10.76 -6.35 -15.27
CA VAL A 321 -10.39 -5.35 -14.27
C VAL A 321 -11.60 -4.94 -13.46
N TYR A 322 -11.40 -4.87 -12.14
CA TYR A 322 -12.42 -4.51 -11.16
C TYR A 322 -11.96 -3.28 -10.39
N GLY A 323 -12.85 -2.33 -10.18
CA GLY A 323 -12.57 -1.11 -9.43
C GLY A 323 -13.80 -0.22 -9.33
N SER A 324 -13.66 0.90 -8.64
CA SER A 324 -14.71 1.91 -8.52
C SER A 324 -14.45 3.09 -9.45
N GLY A 325 -15.52 3.83 -9.80
CA GLY A 325 -15.45 5.09 -10.50
C GLY A 325 -15.89 6.26 -9.63
N SER A 326 -15.18 7.38 -9.74
CA SER A 326 -15.45 8.60 -8.99
C SER A 326 -16.60 9.41 -9.60
N LYS A 327 -16.44 10.02 -10.78
CA LYS A 327 -17.53 10.70 -11.49
C LYS A 327 -18.48 9.72 -12.19
N ALA A 328 -17.94 8.64 -12.72
CA ALA A 328 -18.75 7.55 -13.30
C ALA A 328 -19.59 6.83 -12.25
N ARG A 329 -19.22 6.95 -10.98
CA ARG A 329 -19.86 6.38 -9.79
C ARG A 329 -20.20 4.89 -9.89
N GLY A 330 -19.94 4.17 -8.84
CA GLY A 330 -20.24 2.73 -8.73
C GLY A 330 -19.03 1.84 -8.93
N TRP A 331 -19.28 0.55 -8.80
CA TRP A 331 -18.33 -0.53 -9.00
C TRP A 331 -18.43 -1.07 -10.41
N PHE A 332 -17.31 -1.40 -11.01
CA PHE A 332 -17.23 -1.84 -12.41
C PHE A 332 -16.46 -3.14 -12.53
N CYS A 333 -16.85 -3.93 -13.53
CA CYS A 333 -16.01 -4.94 -14.17
C CYS A 333 -15.90 -4.58 -15.66
N LEU A 334 -14.67 -4.44 -16.13
CA LEU A 334 -14.38 -4.23 -17.56
C LEU A 334 -13.53 -5.37 -18.09
N ASP A 335 -13.77 -5.74 -19.34
CA ASP A 335 -12.84 -6.60 -20.07
C ASP A 335 -11.50 -5.89 -20.23
N PHE A 336 -10.41 -6.55 -19.84
CA PHE A 336 -9.09 -5.93 -19.84
C PHE A 336 -8.63 -5.54 -21.25
N MET A 337 -8.88 -6.40 -22.24
CA MET A 337 -8.38 -6.21 -23.60
C MET A 337 -9.22 -5.28 -24.45
N THR A 338 -10.53 -5.20 -24.20
CA THR A 338 -11.46 -4.41 -25.04
C THR A 338 -11.99 -3.17 -24.34
N GLY A 339 -11.95 -3.10 -23.02
CA GLY A 339 -12.57 -2.03 -22.22
C GLY A 339 -14.10 -2.15 -22.10
N ASP A 340 -14.68 -3.24 -22.62
CA ASP A 340 -16.13 -3.45 -22.57
C ASP A 340 -16.60 -3.63 -21.13
N GLN A 341 -17.65 -2.90 -20.76
CA GLN A 341 -18.30 -3.06 -19.48
C GLN A 341 -19.03 -4.41 -19.41
N LYS A 342 -18.64 -5.26 -18.46
CA LYS A 342 -19.35 -6.50 -18.14
C LYS A 342 -20.52 -6.23 -17.20
N TRP A 343 -20.25 -5.48 -16.13
CA TRP A 343 -21.27 -4.99 -15.21
C TRP A 343 -20.88 -3.66 -14.56
N ARG A 344 -21.91 -2.96 -14.07
CA ARG A 344 -21.78 -1.80 -13.19
C ARG A 344 -22.79 -1.95 -12.06
N ALA A 345 -22.40 -1.59 -10.83
CA ALA A 345 -23.27 -1.69 -9.66
C ALA A 345 -23.08 -0.52 -8.69
N GLY A 346 -24.18 -0.16 -8.03
CA GLY A 346 -24.21 0.89 -7.03
C GLY A 346 -23.90 2.30 -7.58
N ASN A 347 -23.70 3.23 -6.66
CA ASN A 347 -23.37 4.63 -6.93
C ASN A 347 -22.26 5.16 -6.03
N ASP A 348 -21.62 4.29 -5.26
CA ASP A 348 -20.55 4.64 -4.34
C ASP A 348 -19.19 4.29 -4.96
N GLU A 349 -18.17 5.02 -4.59
CA GLU A 349 -16.78 4.70 -4.85
C GLU A 349 -16.12 4.20 -3.57
N GLY A 350 -14.97 3.54 -3.68
CA GLY A 350 -14.27 3.04 -2.51
C GLY A 350 -13.07 2.17 -2.85
N CYS A 351 -12.51 1.53 -1.82
CA CYS A 351 -11.33 0.69 -1.92
C CYS A 351 -11.70 -0.77 -2.17
N ILE A 352 -10.81 -1.49 -2.86
CA ILE A 352 -11.01 -2.89 -3.25
C ILE A 352 -9.77 -3.70 -2.94
N THR A 353 -9.94 -4.93 -2.46
CA THR A 353 -8.89 -5.93 -2.27
C THR A 353 -9.42 -7.28 -2.72
N PHE A 354 -8.56 -8.19 -3.17
CA PHE A 354 -8.96 -9.51 -3.67
C PHE A 354 -8.35 -10.63 -2.84
N ALA A 355 -9.13 -11.68 -2.56
CA ALA A 355 -8.65 -12.96 -2.04
C ALA A 355 -9.63 -14.08 -2.39
N ASP A 356 -9.11 -15.29 -2.68
CA ASP A 356 -9.89 -16.54 -2.80
C ASP A 356 -11.12 -16.44 -3.71
N GLY A 357 -10.97 -15.79 -4.89
CA GLY A 357 -12.07 -15.60 -5.85
C GLY A 357 -13.07 -14.52 -5.47
N MET A 358 -12.83 -13.76 -4.41
CA MET A 358 -13.73 -12.72 -3.90
C MET A 358 -13.08 -11.33 -3.93
N LEU A 359 -13.88 -10.33 -4.23
CA LEU A 359 -13.58 -8.92 -4.08
C LEU A 359 -14.11 -8.44 -2.72
N TYR A 360 -13.27 -7.79 -1.97
CA TYR A 360 -13.58 -7.13 -0.71
C TYR A 360 -13.68 -5.63 -0.98
N THR A 361 -14.88 -5.11 -1.12
CA THR A 361 -15.12 -3.71 -1.49
C THR A 361 -15.59 -2.89 -0.30
N LEU A 362 -14.84 -1.84 0.02
CA LEU A 362 -15.14 -0.90 1.11
C LEU A 362 -15.54 0.44 0.50
N ASP A 363 -16.81 0.85 0.66
CA ASP A 363 -17.22 2.17 0.20
C ASP A 363 -16.78 3.30 1.14
N GLN A 364 -16.75 4.52 0.65
CA GLN A 364 -16.31 5.71 1.41
C GLN A 364 -17.10 5.97 2.69
N ARG A 365 -18.27 5.36 2.85
CA ARG A 365 -19.17 5.52 4.00
C ARG A 365 -19.03 4.38 5.00
N GLY A 366 -18.12 3.43 4.75
CA GLY A 366 -17.83 2.31 5.65
C GLY A 366 -18.78 1.13 5.50
N THR A 367 -19.36 0.89 4.31
CA THR A 367 -19.99 -0.39 4.02
C THR A 367 -18.99 -1.32 3.37
N MET A 368 -18.79 -2.47 3.97
CA MET A 368 -17.91 -3.53 3.48
C MET A 368 -18.75 -4.62 2.81
N ARG A 369 -18.39 -5.01 1.58
CA ARG A 369 -19.07 -6.07 0.82
C ARG A 369 -18.07 -7.14 0.38
N LEU A 370 -18.53 -8.37 0.45
CA LEU A 370 -17.92 -9.54 -0.16
C LEU A 370 -18.62 -9.80 -1.50
N VAL A 371 -17.89 -9.69 -2.60
CA VAL A 371 -18.45 -9.77 -3.95
C VAL A 371 -17.71 -10.84 -4.74
N ARG A 372 -18.39 -11.67 -5.49
CA ARG A 372 -17.73 -12.65 -6.36
C ARG A 372 -16.95 -11.96 -7.48
N ALA A 373 -15.71 -12.37 -7.67
CA ALA A 373 -14.86 -11.84 -8.75
C ALA A 373 -15.20 -12.53 -10.08
N THR A 374 -16.31 -12.14 -10.69
CA THR A 374 -16.83 -12.75 -11.92
C THR A 374 -17.32 -11.65 -12.89
N PRO A 375 -17.18 -11.84 -14.22
CA PRO A 375 -17.69 -10.88 -15.20
C PRO A 375 -19.20 -10.99 -15.47
N GLU A 376 -19.88 -12.08 -15.02
CA GLU A 376 -21.28 -12.31 -15.34
C GLU A 376 -22.22 -11.31 -14.68
N LYS A 377 -21.98 -10.99 -13.41
CA LYS A 377 -22.81 -10.06 -12.62
C LYS A 377 -22.11 -9.59 -11.36
N TYR A 378 -22.56 -8.48 -10.81
CA TYR A 378 -22.17 -8.04 -9.47
C TYR A 378 -22.96 -8.85 -8.43
N GLU A 379 -22.34 -9.88 -7.87
CA GLU A 379 -22.97 -10.79 -6.91
C GLU A 379 -22.40 -10.57 -5.50
N VAL A 380 -23.22 -9.96 -4.63
CA VAL A 380 -22.88 -9.74 -3.22
C VAL A 380 -23.13 -11.02 -2.43
N ALA A 381 -22.10 -11.55 -1.79
CA ALA A 381 -22.14 -12.74 -0.94
C ALA A 381 -22.20 -12.40 0.55
N GLY A 382 -22.08 -11.13 0.92
CA GLY A 382 -22.23 -10.63 2.28
C GLY A 382 -21.96 -9.13 2.32
N GLU A 383 -22.59 -8.45 3.26
CA GLU A 383 -22.44 -7.00 3.48
C GLU A 383 -22.57 -6.69 4.96
N PHE A 384 -21.78 -5.76 5.45
CA PHE A 384 -21.96 -5.21 6.80
C PHE A 384 -21.48 -3.75 6.87
N LYS A 385 -21.96 -3.05 7.90
CA LYS A 385 -21.55 -1.68 8.19
C LYS A 385 -20.49 -1.67 9.26
N LEU A 386 -19.37 -0.99 8.99
CA LEU A 386 -18.34 -0.76 9.99
C LEU A 386 -18.86 0.08 11.16
N PRO A 387 -18.32 -0.11 12.37
CA PRO A 387 -18.67 0.72 13.51
C PRO A 387 -18.52 2.20 13.18
N SER A 388 -19.52 2.99 13.59
CA SER A 388 -19.53 4.43 13.36
C SER A 388 -18.50 5.16 14.23
N GLY A 389 -18.05 6.32 13.78
CA GLY A 389 -17.12 7.20 14.50
C GLY A 389 -15.86 7.51 13.69
N GLY A 390 -15.07 8.46 14.20
CA GLY A 390 -13.90 8.96 13.49
C GLY A 390 -14.25 10.07 12.50
N LYS A 391 -13.21 10.73 11.98
CA LYS A 391 -13.31 11.77 10.95
C LYS A 391 -12.84 11.25 9.61
N GLY A 392 -13.33 11.85 8.54
CA GLY A 392 -12.91 11.54 7.15
C GLY A 392 -13.65 10.36 6.56
N MET A 393 -13.20 9.99 5.36
CA MET A 393 -13.75 8.89 4.57
C MET A 393 -12.99 7.59 4.83
N TYR A 394 -13.59 6.44 4.48
CA TYR A 394 -12.95 5.13 4.56
C TYR A 394 -12.07 4.91 3.33
N TRP A 395 -10.88 5.53 3.30
CA TRP A 395 -9.97 5.49 2.16
C TRP A 395 -8.74 4.60 2.35
N ALA A 396 -8.47 4.15 3.57
CA ALA A 396 -7.43 3.16 3.79
C ALA A 396 -7.85 1.83 3.16
N HIS A 397 -6.96 1.25 2.35
CA HIS A 397 -7.27 0.00 1.66
C HIS A 397 -7.38 -1.16 2.66
N PRO A 398 -8.42 -2.00 2.56
CA PRO A 398 -8.54 -3.22 3.35
C PRO A 398 -7.37 -4.16 3.10
N VAL A 399 -6.92 -4.85 4.14
CA VAL A 399 -5.83 -5.83 4.05
C VAL A 399 -6.32 -7.18 4.51
N ILE A 400 -5.94 -8.23 3.77
CA ILE A 400 -6.27 -9.62 4.09
C ILE A 400 -4.96 -10.34 4.38
N CYS A 401 -4.80 -10.79 5.64
CA CYS A 401 -3.63 -11.51 6.09
C CYS A 401 -3.98 -12.45 7.23
N ASP A 402 -3.57 -13.72 7.10
CA ASP A 402 -3.75 -14.79 8.10
C ASP A 402 -5.23 -14.98 8.48
N LYS A 403 -6.09 -15.10 7.45
CA LYS A 403 -7.55 -15.24 7.55
C LYS A 403 -8.25 -14.12 8.30
N ARG A 404 -7.66 -12.95 8.31
CA ARG A 404 -8.19 -11.74 8.95
C ARG A 404 -8.32 -10.62 7.94
N LEU A 405 -9.38 -9.86 8.09
CA LEU A 405 -9.63 -8.63 7.36
C LEU A 405 -9.34 -7.44 8.28
N TYR A 406 -8.35 -6.64 7.90
CA TYR A 406 -7.95 -5.43 8.62
C TYR A 406 -8.49 -4.22 7.88
N ILE A 407 -9.24 -3.37 8.58
CA ILE A 407 -9.80 -2.14 8.02
C ILE A 407 -9.47 -0.99 8.94
N ARG A 408 -8.71 -0.03 8.42
CA ARG A 408 -8.44 1.20 9.14
C ARG A 408 -9.45 2.27 8.81
N HIS A 409 -9.91 2.99 9.84
CA HIS A 409 -10.64 4.26 9.72
C HIS A 409 -10.28 5.19 10.87
N ALA A 410 -9.81 6.39 10.53
CA ALA A 410 -9.40 7.41 11.51
C ALA A 410 -8.48 6.82 12.60
N ASP A 411 -8.91 6.88 13.87
CA ASP A 411 -8.18 6.46 15.05
C ASP A 411 -8.09 4.93 15.26
N LYS A 412 -8.79 4.13 14.42
CA LYS A 412 -8.99 2.70 14.69
C LYS A 412 -8.59 1.79 13.54
N ILE A 413 -8.16 0.58 13.90
CA ILE A 413 -8.12 -0.57 13.00
C ILE A 413 -9.10 -1.61 13.54
N PHE A 414 -10.04 -2.02 12.71
CA PHE A 414 -10.97 -3.13 12.96
C PHE A 414 -10.41 -4.40 12.33
N VAL A 415 -10.39 -5.50 13.08
CA VAL A 415 -9.89 -6.79 12.63
C VAL A 415 -11.01 -7.82 12.72
N TYR A 416 -11.39 -8.39 11.59
CA TYR A 416 -12.47 -9.37 11.48
C TYR A 416 -11.91 -10.74 11.13
N ASP A 417 -12.51 -11.80 11.67
CA ASP A 417 -12.24 -13.19 11.28
C ASP A 417 -13.02 -13.50 9.98
N ILE A 418 -12.30 -13.91 8.94
CA ILE A 418 -12.87 -14.29 7.64
C ILE A 418 -12.51 -15.73 7.24
N SER A 419 -12.21 -16.58 8.25
CA SER A 419 -11.87 -17.99 8.04
C SER A 419 -13.05 -18.84 7.54
#